data_0414585efe4a8b5029075b4f1339eb1c
#
_entry.id   0414585efe4a8b5029075b4f1339eb1c
#
_cell.length_a   1.000
_cell.length_b   1.000
_cell.length_c   1.000
_cell.angle_alpha   90.00
_cell.angle_beta   90.00
_cell.angle_gamma   90.00
#
_symmetry.space_group_name_H-M   'P 1'
#
loop_
_entity.id
_entity.type
_entity.pdbx_description
1 polymer ?
#
loop_
_entity_poly.entity_id
_entity_poly.type
_entity_poly.pdbx_seq_one_letter_code
_entity_poly.pdbx_strand_id
1 'polypeptide(L)'
;MMKGYAGKILRVNLSTKSFSKENVPESWFRRFLGGMGFATWILYKEVKPQIKPLSEENKLIIAPGLLTTTGIQTASKTAFISKSPLTGGFGKAVAGASVGFALKRAGYDLLIIEGKSSKPVILVVDDQETKLENAADLMGKDVRETHKALKEKYPGSSTAVIGPAGEHFSRIAGIDCEERQAARTGLGAVMGFKGLKGIVVKGSSRIEFADTALLRMIITKWAQIIKEDRDAQLDIKYGTAEFYAWMNQERGTFPSRNWQQGYFQKSFDNLKEGELSPLDPYYWSPKYTVRPHPCPNCTKPCGRICHIKEGKYAGVELDGPEYETVYSLGGNLEVNDFEALCKIHLTCDLYGLDAISAGLTISWAMEARERGLLSKEDLDGVDLRFGDVEAILETLRRMAYREGKIGALLADGVKAASERLGKGSEKFAMHVKGLEPPAYDVRGIKGMALAIAEGVRGADHLTAVVYGTELVGKWWKFSGVDRFSSDGKGFEVKLHEDLMTVYDVLGVCKFSRHFFLAEPLIEMVRAATGLDMLLSELLTVGERVYNLQRAFIVREGFSRKDDSLPYRGHEEPIPAGASKGSRVKRAELEKMLSEYYQARGWSEDGIPTKAKLVALDLPEVAEEIGAGH
;
A
#
# COMPACT_ATOMS: atom_id res chain seq x y z
N MET A 1 -31.84 -5.98 -8.43
CA MET A 1 -30.44 -5.87 -7.92
C MET A 1 -29.55 -5.43 -9.07
N MET A 2 -28.67 -4.47 -8.88
CA MET A 2 -27.80 -4.00 -9.94
C MET A 2 -26.79 -5.10 -10.31
N LYS A 3 -26.56 -5.33 -11.61
CA LYS A 3 -25.59 -6.31 -12.10
C LYS A 3 -24.17 -5.93 -11.72
N GLY A 4 -23.28 -6.91 -11.57
CA GLY A 4 -21.87 -6.70 -11.18
C GLY A 4 -21.65 -6.59 -9.66
N TYR A 5 -22.70 -6.50 -8.87
CA TYR A 5 -22.63 -6.36 -7.41
C TYR A 5 -23.25 -7.55 -6.68
N ALA A 6 -22.77 -7.80 -5.46
CA ALA A 6 -23.44 -8.66 -4.50
C ALA A 6 -24.64 -7.95 -3.84
N GLY A 7 -24.60 -6.62 -3.78
CA GLY A 7 -25.66 -5.72 -3.37
C GLY A 7 -25.84 -5.59 -1.85
N LYS A 8 -24.96 -6.18 -1.03
CA LYS A 8 -25.08 -6.17 0.42
C LYS A 8 -23.81 -5.73 1.14
N ILE A 9 -23.99 -5.16 2.32
CA ILE A 9 -22.98 -4.83 3.32
C ILE A 9 -23.15 -5.80 4.48
N LEU A 10 -22.06 -6.46 4.91
CA LEU A 10 -22.01 -7.20 6.16
C LEU A 10 -21.40 -6.30 7.25
N ARG A 11 -22.14 -6.07 8.31
CA ARG A 11 -21.65 -5.35 9.49
C ARG A 11 -21.48 -6.31 10.65
N VAL A 12 -20.32 -6.26 11.29
CA VAL A 12 -19.94 -7.10 12.42
C VAL A 12 -19.55 -6.22 13.59
N ASN A 13 -20.29 -6.28 14.68
CA ASN A 13 -19.93 -5.61 15.93
C ASN A 13 -19.34 -6.62 16.92
N LEU A 14 -18.05 -6.48 17.19
CA LEU A 14 -17.29 -7.41 18.02
C LEU A 14 -17.61 -7.28 19.52
N SER A 15 -18.04 -6.07 19.99
CA SER A 15 -18.38 -5.83 21.40
C SER A 15 -19.71 -6.49 21.76
N THR A 16 -20.71 -6.38 20.90
CA THR A 16 -22.05 -6.94 21.10
C THR A 16 -22.21 -8.34 20.50
N LYS A 17 -21.24 -8.79 19.69
CA LYS A 17 -21.29 -10.03 18.91
C LYS A 17 -22.50 -10.11 17.98
N SER A 18 -22.91 -8.96 17.43
CA SER A 18 -24.04 -8.86 16.52
C SER A 18 -23.58 -8.77 15.07
N PHE A 19 -24.43 -9.27 14.19
CA PHE A 19 -24.23 -9.29 12.74
C PHE A 19 -25.46 -8.69 12.07
N SER A 20 -25.27 -7.76 11.15
CA SER A 20 -26.36 -7.23 10.33
C SER A 20 -26.00 -7.23 8.85
N LYS A 21 -27.03 -7.40 8.02
CA LYS A 21 -26.94 -7.40 6.56
C LYS A 21 -27.75 -6.21 6.06
N GLU A 22 -27.10 -5.28 5.39
CA GLU A 22 -27.72 -4.07 4.86
C GLU A 22 -27.64 -4.10 3.34
N ASN A 23 -28.61 -3.50 2.64
CA ASN A 23 -28.48 -3.32 1.20
C ASN A 23 -27.57 -2.14 0.90
N VAL A 24 -26.75 -2.24 -0.14
CA VAL A 24 -26.02 -1.09 -0.66
C VAL A 24 -27.03 -0.10 -1.23
N PRO A 25 -27.03 1.19 -0.81
CA PRO A 25 -27.96 2.19 -1.32
C PRO A 25 -27.78 2.40 -2.83
N GLU A 26 -28.89 2.49 -3.57
CA GLU A 26 -28.87 2.59 -5.04
C GLU A 26 -28.09 3.82 -5.54
N SER A 27 -28.18 4.94 -4.79
CA SER A 27 -27.45 6.17 -5.09
C SER A 27 -25.92 6.02 -5.06
N TRP A 28 -25.39 5.00 -4.38
CA TRP A 28 -23.94 4.80 -4.29
C TRP A 28 -23.33 4.20 -5.55
N PHE A 29 -24.10 3.41 -6.31
CA PHE A 29 -23.57 2.68 -7.47
C PHE A 29 -22.99 3.61 -8.52
N ARG A 30 -23.68 4.68 -8.90
CA ARG A 30 -23.16 5.66 -9.86
C ARG A 30 -22.22 6.69 -9.19
N ARG A 31 -22.45 7.01 -7.93
CA ARG A 31 -21.68 8.00 -7.18
C ARG A 31 -20.26 7.53 -6.86
N PHE A 32 -20.08 6.28 -6.42
CA PHE A 32 -18.83 5.72 -5.93
C PHE A 32 -18.37 4.45 -6.65
N LEU A 33 -19.16 3.88 -7.53
CA LEU A 33 -18.96 2.64 -8.27
C LEU A 33 -18.78 1.38 -7.41
N GLY A 34 -18.07 1.40 -6.31
CA GLY A 34 -17.83 0.22 -5.49
C GLY A 34 -16.49 0.24 -4.74
N GLY A 35 -16.06 -0.91 -4.27
CA GLY A 35 -14.72 -1.10 -3.70
C GLY A 35 -14.31 -0.03 -2.72
N MET A 36 -13.14 0.56 -2.95
CA MET A 36 -12.61 1.65 -2.12
C MET A 36 -13.53 2.88 -2.07
N GLY A 37 -14.33 3.14 -3.11
CA GLY A 37 -15.27 4.27 -3.11
C GLY A 37 -16.32 4.13 -2.00
N PHE A 38 -16.98 2.96 -1.89
CA PHE A 38 -17.93 2.67 -0.81
C PHE A 38 -17.25 2.71 0.55
N ALA A 39 -16.07 2.08 0.67
CA ALA A 39 -15.34 2.02 1.93
C ALA A 39 -14.92 3.41 2.43
N THR A 40 -14.46 4.29 1.53
CA THR A 40 -14.09 5.67 1.87
C THR A 40 -15.31 6.46 2.38
N TRP A 41 -16.46 6.28 1.71
CA TRP A 41 -17.70 6.93 2.12
C TRP A 41 -18.15 6.48 3.52
N ILE A 42 -18.15 5.18 3.81
CA ILE A 42 -18.47 4.64 5.14
C ILE A 42 -17.50 5.19 6.20
N LEU A 43 -16.19 5.15 5.93
CA LEU A 43 -15.21 5.66 6.87
C LEU A 43 -15.47 7.13 7.18
N TYR A 44 -15.73 7.96 6.15
CA TYR A 44 -16.01 9.37 6.31
C TYR A 44 -17.29 9.62 7.13
N LYS A 45 -18.37 8.94 6.83
CA LYS A 45 -19.67 9.17 7.47
C LYS A 45 -19.79 8.61 8.88
N GLU A 46 -19.10 7.50 9.17
CA GLU A 46 -19.36 6.76 10.40
C GLU A 46 -18.23 6.83 11.43
N VAL A 47 -17.03 7.24 11.03
CA VAL A 47 -15.92 7.45 11.97
C VAL A 47 -15.85 8.93 12.33
N LYS A 48 -16.11 9.27 13.60
CA LYS A 48 -16.07 10.64 14.09
C LYS A 48 -14.66 11.24 13.99
N PRO A 49 -14.55 12.55 13.74
CA PRO A 49 -13.26 13.23 13.79
C PRO A 49 -12.54 13.04 15.13
N GLN A 50 -11.21 13.05 15.10
CA GLN A 50 -10.34 13.07 16.28
C GLN A 50 -10.45 11.86 17.23
N ILE A 51 -11.11 10.75 16.84
CA ILE A 51 -11.06 9.52 17.64
C ILE A 51 -9.62 8.97 17.66
N LYS A 52 -9.28 8.21 18.68
CA LYS A 52 -8.03 7.47 18.69
C LYS A 52 -8.08 6.35 17.66
N PRO A 53 -7.06 6.18 16.80
CA PRO A 53 -7.04 5.11 15.80
C PRO A 53 -7.16 3.69 16.40
N LEU A 54 -6.52 3.46 17.54
CA LEU A 54 -6.68 2.24 18.33
C LEU A 54 -7.77 2.47 19.39
N SER A 55 -9.02 2.43 18.95
CA SER A 55 -10.23 2.54 19.78
C SER A 55 -11.36 1.66 19.23
N GLU A 56 -12.38 1.42 20.04
CA GLU A 56 -13.58 0.68 19.62
C GLU A 56 -14.38 1.43 18.55
N GLU A 57 -14.35 2.77 18.58
CA GLU A 57 -15.06 3.67 17.65
C GLU A 57 -14.50 3.62 16.22
N ASN A 58 -13.20 3.25 16.08
CA ASN A 58 -12.63 3.06 14.75
C ASN A 58 -13.21 1.83 14.06
N LYS A 59 -13.24 1.84 12.75
CA LYS A 59 -13.76 0.74 11.92
C LYS A 59 -12.64 0.17 11.05
N LEU A 60 -12.68 -1.15 10.83
CA LEU A 60 -11.91 -1.80 9.77
C LEU A 60 -12.89 -2.21 8.67
N ILE A 61 -12.69 -1.68 7.47
CA ILE A 61 -13.58 -1.89 6.33
C ILE A 61 -12.83 -2.65 5.26
N ILE A 62 -13.39 -3.76 4.78
CA ILE A 62 -12.81 -4.59 3.73
C ILE A 62 -13.73 -4.53 2.51
N ALA A 63 -13.18 -4.12 1.38
CA ALA A 63 -13.94 -3.83 0.17
C ALA A 63 -13.27 -4.45 -1.07
N PRO A 64 -13.77 -5.56 -1.61
CA PRO A 64 -13.37 -6.04 -2.93
C PRO A 64 -13.73 -5.01 -4.01
N GLY A 65 -12.86 -4.84 -5.00
CA GLY A 65 -13.16 -3.92 -6.10
C GLY A 65 -14.38 -4.33 -6.92
N LEU A 66 -14.95 -3.37 -7.66
CA LEU A 66 -16.13 -3.64 -8.49
C LEU A 66 -15.93 -4.82 -9.44
N LEU A 67 -14.79 -4.87 -10.13
CA LEU A 67 -14.48 -5.89 -11.14
C LEU A 67 -13.95 -7.21 -10.55
N THR A 68 -13.83 -7.33 -9.23
CA THR A 68 -13.50 -8.59 -8.57
C THR A 68 -14.55 -9.64 -8.93
N THR A 69 -14.15 -10.85 -9.24
CA THR A 69 -14.96 -11.99 -9.72
C THR A 69 -15.36 -11.97 -11.21
N THR A 70 -15.09 -10.90 -11.96
CA THR A 70 -15.42 -10.84 -13.40
C THR A 70 -14.57 -11.76 -14.29
N GLY A 71 -13.37 -12.13 -13.82
CA GLY A 71 -12.36 -12.82 -14.65
C GLY A 71 -11.46 -11.88 -15.44
N ILE A 72 -11.67 -10.57 -15.39
CA ILE A 72 -10.78 -9.58 -16.03
C ILE A 72 -9.39 -9.69 -15.39
N GLN A 73 -8.36 -9.67 -16.26
CA GLN A 73 -6.96 -9.77 -15.83
C GLN A 73 -6.62 -8.68 -14.83
N THR A 74 -5.88 -9.04 -13.79
CA THR A 74 -5.42 -8.14 -12.72
C THR A 74 -6.52 -7.51 -11.84
N ALA A 75 -7.81 -7.80 -12.07
CA ALA A 75 -8.93 -7.31 -11.26
C ALA A 75 -9.10 -8.14 -9.98
N SER A 76 -8.11 -8.08 -9.09
CA SER A 76 -8.02 -8.90 -7.87
C SER A 76 -7.78 -8.09 -6.60
N LYS A 77 -7.82 -6.75 -6.69
CA LYS A 77 -7.47 -5.92 -5.55
C LYS A 77 -8.64 -5.74 -4.60
N THR A 78 -8.33 -5.92 -3.31
CA THR A 78 -9.22 -5.69 -2.17
C THR A 78 -8.64 -4.58 -1.32
N ALA A 79 -9.44 -3.58 -1.00
CA ALA A 79 -9.05 -2.47 -0.14
C ALA A 79 -9.40 -2.78 1.32
N PHE A 80 -8.47 -2.43 2.22
CA PHE A 80 -8.63 -2.40 3.67
C PHE A 80 -8.53 -0.94 4.07
N ILE A 81 -9.57 -0.42 4.71
CA ILE A 81 -9.72 1.02 5.02
C ILE A 81 -10.04 1.19 6.51
N SER A 82 -9.38 2.16 7.14
CA SER A 82 -9.58 2.52 8.56
C SER A 82 -8.99 3.89 8.83
N LYS A 83 -9.17 4.45 10.03
CA LYS A 83 -8.28 5.53 10.51
C LYS A 83 -6.93 4.92 10.89
N SER A 84 -5.85 5.45 10.33
CA SER A 84 -4.49 4.90 10.47
C SER A 84 -3.89 5.12 11.85
N PRO A 85 -3.40 4.10 12.55
CA PRO A 85 -2.65 4.30 13.79
C PRO A 85 -1.23 4.84 13.56
N LEU A 86 -0.68 4.69 12.34
CA LEU A 86 0.65 5.19 11.99
C LEU A 86 0.63 6.69 11.70
N THR A 87 -0.34 7.13 10.87
CA THR A 87 -0.40 8.52 10.40
C THR A 87 -1.41 9.39 11.16
N GLY A 88 -2.41 8.79 11.82
CA GLY A 88 -3.54 9.51 12.39
C GLY A 88 -4.59 9.95 11.36
N GLY A 89 -4.29 9.80 10.07
CA GLY A 89 -5.13 10.18 8.94
C GLY A 89 -5.82 9.00 8.26
N PHE A 90 -6.00 9.10 6.93
CA PHE A 90 -6.66 8.10 6.10
C PHE A 90 -5.78 6.85 5.96
N GLY A 91 -6.23 5.75 6.53
CA GLY A 91 -5.57 4.45 6.44
C GLY A 91 -6.08 3.65 5.25
N LYS A 92 -5.18 3.33 4.31
CA LYS A 92 -5.46 2.53 3.13
C LYS A 92 -4.37 1.49 2.93
N ALA A 93 -4.75 0.22 2.86
CA ALA A 93 -3.91 -0.85 2.39
C ALA A 93 -4.65 -1.66 1.31
N VAL A 94 -3.95 -2.13 0.29
CA VAL A 94 -4.56 -2.83 -0.85
C VAL A 94 -3.75 -4.08 -1.16
N ALA A 95 -4.41 -5.24 -1.19
CA ALA A 95 -3.79 -6.51 -1.52
C ALA A 95 -4.48 -7.20 -2.70
N GLY A 96 -3.74 -8.02 -3.43
CA GLY A 96 -4.29 -8.93 -4.43
C GLY A 96 -4.79 -10.20 -3.74
N ALA A 97 -5.95 -10.13 -3.07
CA ALA A 97 -6.37 -11.08 -2.06
C ALA A 97 -7.53 -11.97 -2.51
N SER A 98 -7.41 -13.27 -2.25
CA SER A 98 -8.49 -14.25 -2.45
C SER A 98 -9.69 -13.97 -1.55
N VAL A 99 -9.47 -13.38 -0.36
CA VAL A 99 -10.53 -13.03 0.60
C VAL A 99 -11.59 -12.08 0.01
N GLY A 100 -11.20 -11.16 -0.88
CA GLY A 100 -12.16 -10.28 -1.56
C GLY A 100 -13.05 -11.02 -2.54
N PHE A 101 -12.51 -12.00 -3.26
CA PHE A 101 -13.30 -12.91 -4.12
C PHE A 101 -14.29 -13.72 -3.31
N ALA A 102 -13.83 -14.31 -2.22
CA ALA A 102 -14.68 -15.11 -1.33
C ALA A 102 -15.78 -14.25 -0.70
N LEU A 103 -15.45 -13.01 -0.26
CA LEU A 103 -16.42 -12.09 0.34
C LEU A 103 -17.53 -11.71 -0.66
N LYS A 104 -17.16 -11.38 -1.89
CA LYS A 104 -18.14 -11.04 -2.93
C LYS A 104 -19.03 -12.25 -3.28
N ARG A 105 -18.45 -13.45 -3.33
CA ARG A 105 -19.19 -14.70 -3.52
C ARG A 105 -20.02 -15.13 -2.31
N ALA A 106 -19.69 -14.67 -1.11
CA ALA A 106 -20.53 -14.84 0.08
C ALA A 106 -21.71 -13.85 0.12
N GLY A 107 -21.81 -12.97 -0.91
CA GLY A 107 -22.94 -12.06 -1.09
C GLY A 107 -22.72 -10.64 -0.57
N TYR A 108 -21.45 -10.22 -0.38
CA TYR A 108 -21.16 -8.92 0.20
C TYR A 108 -20.17 -8.10 -0.66
N ASP A 109 -20.49 -6.82 -0.89
CA ASP A 109 -19.59 -5.83 -1.49
C ASP A 109 -18.73 -5.11 -0.45
N LEU A 110 -19.12 -5.18 0.83
CA LEU A 110 -18.40 -4.60 1.97
C LEU A 110 -18.53 -5.49 3.19
N LEU A 111 -17.44 -5.58 3.96
CA LEU A 111 -17.41 -6.07 5.34
C LEU A 111 -16.95 -4.92 6.25
N ILE A 112 -17.76 -4.55 7.23
CA ILE A 112 -17.49 -3.49 8.21
C ILE A 112 -17.34 -4.14 9.58
N ILE A 113 -16.17 -3.96 10.20
CA ILE A 113 -15.85 -4.50 11.52
C ILE A 113 -15.72 -3.36 12.50
N GLU A 114 -16.55 -3.35 13.52
CA GLU A 114 -16.62 -2.31 14.56
C GLU A 114 -16.62 -2.94 15.97
N GLY A 115 -16.46 -2.09 17.00
CA GLY A 115 -16.31 -2.54 18.37
C GLY A 115 -14.98 -3.24 18.65
N LYS A 116 -14.92 -4.00 19.74
CA LYS A 116 -13.75 -4.74 20.21
C LYS A 116 -14.19 -6.01 20.92
N SER A 117 -13.60 -7.13 20.60
CA SER A 117 -13.79 -8.37 21.37
C SER A 117 -12.96 -8.35 22.66
N SER A 118 -13.54 -8.81 23.76
CA SER A 118 -12.84 -8.96 25.05
C SER A 118 -11.88 -10.15 25.08
N LYS A 119 -12.02 -11.07 24.12
CA LYS A 119 -11.15 -12.26 23.96
C LYS A 119 -10.70 -12.35 22.50
N PRO A 120 -9.55 -12.97 22.22
CA PRO A 120 -9.13 -13.19 20.84
C PRO A 120 -10.17 -14.02 20.07
N VAL A 121 -10.54 -13.55 18.88
CA VAL A 121 -11.51 -14.22 18.01
C VAL A 121 -11.04 -14.30 16.57
N ILE A 122 -11.60 -15.24 15.82
CA ILE A 122 -11.66 -15.23 14.36
C ILE A 122 -13.09 -14.92 13.92
N LEU A 123 -13.22 -14.19 12.83
CA LEU A 123 -14.48 -13.97 12.14
C LEU A 123 -14.60 -15.00 11.01
N VAL A 124 -15.67 -15.79 11.04
CA VAL A 124 -15.99 -16.76 9.98
C VAL A 124 -17.23 -16.29 9.24
N VAL A 125 -17.12 -16.16 7.92
CA VAL A 125 -18.20 -15.76 7.02
C VAL A 125 -18.35 -16.83 5.94
N ASP A 126 -19.50 -17.45 5.84
CA ASP A 126 -19.83 -18.35 4.73
C ASP A 126 -21.21 -18.03 4.12
N ASP A 127 -21.65 -18.84 3.15
CA ASP A 127 -22.92 -18.64 2.46
C ASP A 127 -24.15 -18.72 3.38
N GLN A 128 -24.03 -19.38 4.53
CA GLN A 128 -25.13 -19.66 5.44
C GLN A 128 -25.10 -18.77 6.68
N GLU A 129 -23.93 -18.65 7.30
CA GLU A 129 -23.79 -17.98 8.60
C GLU A 129 -22.59 -17.02 8.67
N THR A 130 -22.68 -16.14 9.66
CA THR A 130 -21.54 -15.32 10.12
C THR A 130 -21.40 -15.55 11.61
N LYS A 131 -20.19 -15.89 12.07
CA LYS A 131 -19.94 -16.17 13.49
C LYS A 131 -18.56 -15.72 13.95
N LEU A 132 -18.42 -15.55 15.26
CA LEU A 132 -17.13 -15.35 15.93
C LEU A 132 -16.76 -16.64 16.67
N GLU A 133 -15.53 -17.09 16.48
CA GLU A 133 -14.98 -18.24 17.20
C GLU A 133 -13.75 -17.84 18.02
N ASN A 134 -13.50 -18.58 19.08
CA ASN A 134 -12.32 -18.36 19.94
C ASN A 134 -11.02 -18.60 19.15
N ALA A 135 -10.09 -17.68 19.28
CA ALA A 135 -8.78 -17.73 18.65
C ALA A 135 -7.60 -17.81 19.65
N ALA A 136 -7.85 -18.18 20.91
CA ALA A 136 -6.81 -18.23 21.93
C ALA A 136 -5.63 -19.14 21.52
N ASP A 137 -5.90 -20.26 20.87
CA ASP A 137 -4.88 -21.23 20.42
C ASP A 137 -4.07 -20.72 19.20
N LEU A 138 -4.48 -19.62 18.59
CA LEU A 138 -3.81 -18.99 17.46
C LEU A 138 -2.92 -17.81 17.90
N MET A 139 -3.08 -17.33 19.14
CA MET A 139 -2.28 -16.21 19.66
C MET A 139 -0.81 -16.61 19.79
N GLY A 140 0.07 -15.69 19.39
CA GLY A 140 1.52 -15.91 19.33
C GLY A 140 2.01 -16.68 18.09
N LYS A 141 1.11 -17.32 17.33
CA LYS A 141 1.47 -17.94 16.04
C LYS A 141 1.80 -16.87 15.01
N ASP A 142 2.81 -17.17 14.18
CA ASP A 142 3.12 -16.31 13.05
C ASP A 142 2.03 -16.36 11.97
N VAL A 143 2.18 -15.52 10.93
CA VAL A 143 1.25 -15.42 9.82
C VAL A 143 1.02 -16.76 9.13
N ARG A 144 2.10 -17.47 8.80
CA ARG A 144 2.05 -18.74 8.04
C ARG A 144 1.43 -19.86 8.85
N GLU A 145 1.80 -19.98 10.13
CA GLU A 145 1.20 -20.93 11.08
C GLU A 145 -0.30 -20.68 11.26
N THR A 146 -0.68 -19.39 11.34
CA THR A 146 -2.09 -18.98 11.49
C THR A 146 -2.91 -19.36 10.26
N HIS A 147 -2.42 -19.03 9.05
CA HIS A 147 -3.09 -19.43 7.81
C HIS A 147 -3.23 -20.95 7.70
N LYS A 148 -2.17 -21.70 8.01
CA LYS A 148 -2.19 -23.16 7.97
C LYS A 148 -3.27 -23.72 8.88
N ALA A 149 -3.32 -23.30 10.14
CA ALA A 149 -4.31 -23.76 11.10
C ALA A 149 -5.75 -23.45 10.65
N LEU A 150 -5.97 -22.24 10.09
CA LEU A 150 -7.29 -21.84 9.58
C LEU A 150 -7.69 -22.63 8.33
N LYS A 151 -6.77 -22.89 7.41
CA LYS A 151 -7.03 -23.68 6.20
C LYS A 151 -7.32 -25.14 6.50
N GLU A 152 -6.66 -25.72 7.49
CA GLU A 152 -6.93 -27.07 7.97
C GLU A 152 -8.34 -27.16 8.58
N LYS A 153 -8.74 -26.16 9.38
CA LYS A 153 -10.06 -26.11 10.02
C LYS A 153 -11.19 -25.77 9.04
N TYR A 154 -10.91 -24.92 8.04
CA TYR A 154 -11.89 -24.44 7.04
C TYR A 154 -11.41 -24.68 5.60
N PRO A 155 -11.42 -25.92 5.13
CA PRO A 155 -10.93 -26.27 3.80
C PRO A 155 -11.67 -25.49 2.69
N GLY A 156 -10.90 -24.94 1.74
CA GLY A 156 -11.43 -24.18 0.60
C GLY A 156 -11.89 -22.76 0.94
N SER A 157 -11.62 -22.26 2.16
CA SER A 157 -11.83 -20.85 2.51
C SER A 157 -10.66 -19.97 2.05
N SER A 158 -10.89 -18.67 2.04
CA SER A 158 -9.86 -17.62 1.95
C SER A 158 -9.67 -16.97 3.31
N THR A 159 -8.45 -16.56 3.62
CA THR A 159 -8.10 -16.08 4.96
C THR A 159 -7.33 -14.74 4.90
N ALA A 160 -7.59 -13.88 5.89
CA ALA A 160 -6.80 -12.69 6.18
C ALA A 160 -6.45 -12.69 7.67
N VAL A 161 -5.17 -12.55 8.02
CA VAL A 161 -4.68 -12.73 9.39
C VAL A 161 -3.68 -11.65 9.80
N ILE A 162 -3.45 -11.52 11.10
CA ILE A 162 -2.36 -10.74 11.65
C ILE A 162 -1.32 -11.64 12.29
N GLY A 163 -0.05 -11.22 12.20
CA GLY A 163 1.06 -11.82 12.93
C GLY A 163 1.25 -11.19 14.33
N PRO A 164 2.35 -11.56 15.01
CA PRO A 164 2.71 -11.00 16.32
C PRO A 164 2.72 -9.48 16.36
N ALA A 165 3.19 -8.79 15.31
CA ALA A 165 3.21 -7.34 15.26
C ALA A 165 1.81 -6.71 15.42
N GLY A 166 0.78 -7.33 14.81
CA GLY A 166 -0.61 -6.88 14.96
C GLY A 166 -1.14 -7.15 16.37
N GLU A 167 -0.83 -8.31 16.95
CA GLU A 167 -1.21 -8.68 18.32
C GLU A 167 -0.65 -7.73 19.37
N HIS A 168 0.56 -7.24 19.14
CA HIS A 168 1.26 -6.28 20.01
C HIS A 168 1.07 -4.80 19.58
N PHE A 169 0.12 -4.54 18.68
CA PHE A 169 -0.27 -3.20 18.25
C PHE A 169 0.87 -2.36 17.66
N SER A 170 1.84 -2.98 17.02
CA SER A 170 2.86 -2.25 16.26
C SER A 170 2.18 -1.42 15.18
N ARG A 171 2.44 -0.10 15.15
CA ARG A 171 1.76 0.82 14.20
C ARG A 171 2.20 0.63 12.75
N ILE A 172 3.17 -0.23 12.51
CA ILE A 172 3.59 -0.67 11.18
C ILE A 172 3.15 -2.11 10.89
N ALA A 173 2.19 -2.65 11.65
CA ALA A 173 1.66 -4.00 11.41
C ALA A 173 0.71 -4.03 10.23
N GLY A 174 0.87 -5.05 9.37
CA GLY A 174 0.01 -5.34 8.23
C GLY A 174 -1.01 -6.44 8.50
N ILE A 175 -1.87 -6.67 7.51
CA ILE A 175 -2.79 -7.80 7.41
C ILE A 175 -2.31 -8.67 6.25
N ASP A 176 -2.00 -9.93 6.51
CA ASP A 176 -1.65 -10.89 5.46
C ASP A 176 -2.90 -11.57 4.88
N CYS A 177 -2.91 -11.73 3.57
CA CYS A 177 -3.96 -12.35 2.80
C CYS A 177 -3.36 -13.47 1.94
N GLU A 178 -2.87 -14.54 2.60
CA GLU A 178 -2.27 -15.70 1.91
C GLU A 178 -1.03 -15.31 1.07
N GLU A 179 -0.03 -14.77 1.75
CA GLU A 179 1.23 -14.27 1.17
C GLU A 179 1.06 -12.98 0.32
N ARG A 180 -0.10 -12.29 0.43
CA ARG A 180 -0.35 -10.98 -0.14
C ARG A 180 -0.60 -9.96 0.98
N GLN A 181 0.32 -9.04 1.14
CA GLN A 181 0.34 -8.11 2.26
C GLN A 181 -0.53 -6.86 2.02
N ALA A 182 -1.54 -6.64 2.87
CA ALA A 182 -2.18 -5.35 3.06
C ALA A 182 -1.47 -4.63 4.23
N ALA A 183 -0.22 -4.20 4.00
CA ALA A 183 0.71 -3.87 5.09
C ALA A 183 0.77 -2.39 5.46
N ARG A 184 0.62 -1.47 4.49
CA ARG A 184 0.82 -0.04 4.73
C ARG A 184 -0.22 0.56 5.69
N THR A 185 0.18 1.64 6.41
CA THR A 185 -0.66 2.44 7.32
C THR A 185 -1.10 1.78 8.64
N GLY A 186 -0.57 0.60 8.97
CA GLY A 186 -0.71 -0.01 10.30
C GLY A 186 -2.07 -0.67 10.60
N LEU A 187 -2.81 -1.12 9.58
CA LEU A 187 -4.15 -1.67 9.77
C LEU A 187 -4.16 -3.01 10.51
N GLY A 188 -3.04 -3.74 10.51
CA GLY A 188 -2.86 -4.93 11.36
C GLY A 188 -2.98 -4.62 12.85
N ALA A 189 -2.48 -3.46 13.29
CA ALA A 189 -2.65 -3.01 14.67
C ALA A 189 -4.11 -2.68 15.01
N VAL A 190 -4.89 -2.12 14.06
CA VAL A 190 -6.33 -1.91 14.25
C VAL A 190 -7.05 -3.24 14.43
N MET A 191 -6.76 -4.22 13.57
CA MET A 191 -7.33 -5.55 13.65
C MET A 191 -6.98 -6.24 14.97
N GLY A 192 -5.70 -6.17 15.40
CA GLY A 192 -5.25 -6.70 16.69
C GLY A 192 -5.89 -6.01 17.89
N PHE A 193 -5.99 -4.67 17.87
CA PHE A 193 -6.66 -3.91 18.94
C PHE A 193 -8.12 -4.31 19.11
N LYS A 194 -8.79 -4.63 18.00
CA LYS A 194 -10.17 -5.14 18.02
C LYS A 194 -10.29 -6.58 18.57
N GLY A 195 -9.19 -7.25 18.89
CA GLY A 195 -9.16 -8.64 19.33
C GLY A 195 -9.40 -9.65 18.22
N LEU A 196 -9.22 -9.26 16.96
CA LEU A 196 -9.46 -10.09 15.78
C LEU A 196 -8.14 -10.64 15.23
N LYS A 197 -7.90 -11.94 15.42
CA LYS A 197 -6.69 -12.63 14.95
C LYS A 197 -6.75 -12.98 13.46
N GLY A 198 -7.96 -13.29 12.98
CA GLY A 198 -8.13 -13.71 11.58
C GLY A 198 -9.57 -13.58 11.10
N ILE A 199 -9.69 -13.54 9.78
CA ILE A 199 -10.95 -13.53 9.04
C ILE A 199 -10.90 -14.71 8.08
N VAL A 200 -11.94 -15.55 8.10
CA VAL A 200 -12.11 -16.71 7.24
C VAL A 200 -13.36 -16.48 6.41
N VAL A 201 -13.24 -16.53 5.09
CA VAL A 201 -14.37 -16.32 4.19
C VAL A 201 -14.48 -17.46 3.20
N LYS A 202 -15.70 -17.99 3.04
CA LYS A 202 -16.03 -19.00 2.04
C LYS A 202 -17.35 -18.63 1.37
N GLY A 203 -17.31 -18.29 0.09
CA GLY A 203 -18.48 -17.92 -0.70
C GLY A 203 -18.55 -18.70 -2.00
N SER A 204 -19.75 -19.14 -2.37
CA SER A 204 -20.00 -19.94 -3.58
C SER A 204 -20.94 -19.28 -4.59
N SER A 205 -21.63 -18.20 -4.21
CA SER A 205 -22.59 -17.50 -5.08
C SER A 205 -21.94 -16.95 -6.34
N ARG A 206 -22.71 -16.92 -7.41
CA ARG A 206 -22.29 -16.30 -8.68
C ARG A 206 -22.82 -14.87 -8.74
N ILE A 207 -21.93 -13.95 -9.10
CA ILE A 207 -22.32 -12.57 -9.41
C ILE A 207 -22.86 -12.55 -10.84
N GLU A 208 -24.02 -11.94 -11.03
CA GLU A 208 -24.61 -11.73 -12.35
C GLU A 208 -24.04 -10.47 -12.99
N PHE A 209 -23.55 -10.57 -14.22
CA PHE A 209 -23.03 -9.45 -15.00
C PHE A 209 -24.03 -9.00 -16.08
N ALA A 210 -23.93 -7.74 -16.50
CA ALA A 210 -24.87 -7.14 -17.45
C ALA A 210 -24.70 -7.71 -18.85
N ASP A 211 -23.45 -7.85 -19.32
CA ASP A 211 -23.13 -8.41 -20.65
C ASP A 211 -21.99 -9.42 -20.54
N THR A 212 -22.36 -10.68 -20.41
CA THR A 212 -21.38 -11.77 -20.28
C THR A 212 -20.65 -12.08 -21.59
N ALA A 213 -21.24 -11.76 -22.75
CA ALA A 213 -20.59 -11.95 -24.05
C ALA A 213 -19.48 -10.92 -24.24
N LEU A 214 -19.78 -9.64 -24.00
CA LEU A 214 -18.80 -8.56 -24.04
C LEU A 214 -17.68 -8.82 -23.01
N LEU A 215 -18.03 -9.25 -21.80
CA LEU A 215 -17.05 -9.57 -20.76
C LEU A 215 -16.06 -10.65 -21.20
N ARG A 216 -16.55 -11.72 -21.84
CA ARG A 216 -15.68 -12.77 -22.41
C ARG A 216 -14.75 -12.24 -23.50
N MET A 217 -15.27 -11.39 -24.39
CA MET A 217 -14.45 -10.75 -25.42
C MET A 217 -13.34 -9.90 -24.82
N ILE A 218 -13.64 -9.09 -23.80
CA ILE A 218 -12.66 -8.27 -23.08
C ILE A 218 -11.58 -9.16 -22.45
N ILE A 219 -11.97 -10.21 -21.74
CA ILE A 219 -11.06 -11.16 -21.09
C ILE A 219 -10.10 -11.79 -22.12
N THR A 220 -10.65 -12.31 -23.22
CA THR A 220 -9.85 -12.96 -24.28
C THR A 220 -8.88 -11.98 -24.94
N LYS A 221 -9.36 -10.79 -25.32
CA LYS A 221 -8.56 -9.73 -25.93
C LYS A 221 -7.36 -9.34 -25.06
N TRP A 222 -7.60 -9.04 -23.79
CA TRP A 222 -6.53 -8.57 -22.91
C TRP A 222 -5.60 -9.68 -22.47
N ALA A 223 -6.05 -10.92 -22.34
CA ALA A 223 -5.17 -12.06 -22.10
C ALA A 223 -4.17 -12.23 -23.25
N GLN A 224 -4.63 -12.08 -24.50
CA GLN A 224 -3.78 -12.17 -25.68
C GLN A 224 -2.78 -11.00 -25.75
N ILE A 225 -3.22 -9.77 -25.53
CA ILE A 225 -2.35 -8.58 -25.54
C ILE A 225 -1.24 -8.72 -24.49
N ILE A 226 -1.58 -9.09 -23.26
CA ILE A 226 -0.59 -9.27 -22.19
C ILE A 226 0.39 -10.39 -22.51
N LYS A 227 -0.07 -11.48 -23.12
CA LYS A 227 0.78 -12.60 -23.53
C LYS A 227 1.79 -12.21 -24.61
N GLU A 228 1.44 -11.32 -25.52
CA GLU A 228 2.28 -10.90 -26.65
C GLU A 228 3.17 -9.70 -26.31
N ASP A 229 2.88 -8.99 -25.24
CA ASP A 229 3.65 -7.81 -24.83
C ASP A 229 4.98 -8.19 -24.18
N ARG A 230 6.09 -7.66 -24.75
CA ARG A 230 7.44 -7.97 -24.33
C ARG A 230 7.72 -7.53 -22.88
N ASP A 231 7.28 -6.34 -22.52
CA ASP A 231 7.56 -5.79 -21.19
C ASP A 231 6.74 -6.54 -20.13
N ALA A 232 5.51 -6.96 -20.46
CA ALA A 232 4.75 -7.86 -19.60
C ALA A 232 5.45 -9.21 -19.38
N GLN A 233 6.11 -9.75 -20.41
CA GLN A 233 6.85 -11.01 -20.26
C GLN A 233 8.11 -10.86 -19.40
N LEU A 234 8.80 -9.72 -19.44
CA LEU A 234 9.90 -9.40 -18.52
C LEU A 234 9.40 -9.29 -17.08
N ASP A 235 8.30 -8.58 -16.84
CA ASP A 235 7.66 -8.49 -15.53
C ASP A 235 7.24 -9.87 -14.98
N ILE A 236 6.68 -10.74 -15.84
CA ILE A 236 6.31 -12.11 -15.48
C ILE A 236 7.54 -12.92 -15.07
N LYS A 237 8.65 -12.76 -15.80
CA LYS A 237 9.88 -13.51 -15.58
C LYS A 237 10.66 -13.01 -14.36
N TYR A 238 10.78 -11.69 -14.18
CA TYR A 238 11.68 -11.08 -13.21
C TYR A 238 10.96 -10.30 -12.10
N GLY A 239 9.63 -10.04 -12.22
CA GLY A 239 8.80 -9.34 -11.23
C GLY A 239 9.00 -7.85 -11.21
N THR A 240 8.53 -7.24 -10.12
CA THR A 240 8.58 -5.79 -9.93
C THR A 240 10.01 -5.26 -9.81
N ALA A 241 11.01 -6.11 -9.54
CA ALA A 241 12.41 -5.73 -9.46
C ALA A 241 13.11 -5.68 -10.82
N GLU A 242 12.43 -5.99 -11.94
CA GLU A 242 13.01 -6.05 -13.28
C GLU A 242 13.83 -4.81 -13.62
N PHE A 243 13.37 -3.63 -13.25
CA PHE A 243 14.04 -2.36 -13.50
C PHE A 243 15.05 -1.92 -12.41
N TYR A 244 15.50 -2.83 -11.52
CA TYR A 244 16.41 -2.51 -10.42
C TYR A 244 17.72 -1.87 -10.88
N ALA A 245 18.43 -2.47 -11.85
CA ALA A 245 19.69 -1.92 -12.36
C ALA A 245 19.48 -0.56 -13.03
N TRP A 246 18.43 -0.42 -13.83
CA TRP A 246 18.08 0.83 -14.51
C TRP A 246 17.81 1.98 -13.53
N MET A 247 17.09 1.72 -12.44
CA MET A 247 16.81 2.71 -11.39
C MET A 247 18.09 3.17 -10.67
N ASN A 248 19.02 2.25 -10.46
CA ASN A 248 20.31 2.55 -9.83
C ASN A 248 21.26 3.30 -10.77
N GLN A 249 21.56 2.73 -11.93
CA GLN A 249 22.64 3.18 -12.80
C GLN A 249 22.23 4.33 -13.72
N GLU A 250 21.05 4.22 -14.38
CA GLU A 250 20.65 5.21 -15.38
C GLU A 250 19.78 6.33 -14.81
N ARG A 251 19.03 6.06 -13.75
CA ARG A 251 18.15 7.06 -13.14
C ARG A 251 18.71 7.66 -11.86
N GLY A 252 19.48 6.90 -11.08
CA GLY A 252 20.04 7.38 -9.81
C GLY A 252 18.94 7.82 -8.83
N THR A 253 17.85 7.04 -8.79
CA THR A 253 16.64 7.32 -7.99
C THR A 253 16.21 6.14 -7.15
N PHE A 254 17.14 5.21 -6.88
CA PHE A 254 16.99 4.12 -5.92
C PHE A 254 17.64 4.51 -4.59
N PRO A 255 16.87 5.07 -3.64
CA PRO A 255 17.47 5.55 -2.40
C PRO A 255 18.06 4.39 -1.58
N SER A 256 19.21 4.60 -0.98
CA SER A 256 19.88 3.61 -0.15
C SER A 256 20.54 4.24 1.07
N ARG A 257 20.92 3.42 2.04
CA ARG A 257 21.55 3.86 3.29
C ARG A 257 20.77 5.01 3.96
N ASN A 258 19.54 4.77 4.36
CA ASN A 258 18.62 5.78 4.90
C ASN A 258 18.50 7.04 4.02
N TRP A 259 18.40 6.87 2.70
CA TRP A 259 18.33 7.98 1.71
C TRP A 259 19.57 8.88 1.64
N GLN A 260 20.70 8.46 2.19
CA GLN A 260 21.96 9.19 2.02
C GLN A 260 22.44 9.16 0.57
N GLN A 261 22.12 8.10 -0.17
CA GLN A 261 22.55 7.83 -1.54
C GLN A 261 21.35 7.75 -2.48
N GLY A 262 21.51 8.13 -3.74
CA GLY A 262 20.51 8.03 -4.80
C GLY A 262 20.59 6.72 -5.62
N TYR A 263 21.60 5.88 -5.37
CA TYR A 263 21.73 4.52 -5.88
C TYR A 263 22.51 3.68 -4.87
N PHE A 264 22.41 2.36 -4.95
CA PHE A 264 23.06 1.46 -4.00
C PHE A 264 24.56 1.31 -4.28
N GLN A 265 25.37 2.25 -3.81
CA GLN A 265 26.81 2.35 -4.08
C GLN A 265 27.55 1.04 -3.74
N LYS A 266 27.32 0.47 -2.56
CA LYS A 266 27.95 -0.78 -2.13
C LYS A 266 27.74 -1.93 -3.13
N SER A 267 26.62 -1.95 -3.84
CA SER A 267 26.30 -2.98 -4.81
C SER A 267 26.89 -2.71 -6.19
N PHE A 268 27.00 -1.46 -6.59
CA PHE A 268 27.34 -1.10 -7.98
C PHE A 268 28.76 -0.57 -8.17
N ASP A 269 29.39 0.10 -7.18
CA ASP A 269 30.69 0.76 -7.37
C ASP A 269 31.86 -0.21 -7.59
N ASN A 270 31.72 -1.47 -7.18
CA ASN A 270 32.75 -2.49 -7.31
C ASN A 270 32.45 -3.57 -8.37
N LEU A 271 31.36 -3.41 -9.14
CA LEU A 271 31.05 -4.35 -10.22
C LEU A 271 32.01 -4.19 -11.38
N LYS A 272 32.53 -5.28 -11.89
CA LYS A 272 33.30 -5.32 -13.14
C LYS A 272 32.34 -5.28 -14.33
N GLU A 273 32.88 -4.95 -15.49
CA GLU A 273 32.11 -4.97 -16.74
C GLU A 273 31.45 -6.34 -16.96
N GLY A 274 30.15 -6.35 -17.16
CA GLY A 274 29.34 -7.57 -17.36
C GLY A 274 28.94 -8.30 -16.08
N GLU A 275 29.37 -7.88 -14.90
CA GLU A 275 28.88 -8.42 -13.63
C GLU A 275 27.52 -7.83 -13.25
N LEU A 276 26.66 -8.65 -12.64
CA LEU A 276 25.37 -8.25 -12.12
C LEU A 276 25.41 -8.09 -10.60
N SER A 277 24.69 -7.11 -10.08
CA SER A 277 24.48 -6.98 -8.64
C SER A 277 23.84 -8.25 -8.08
N PRO A 278 24.22 -8.71 -6.87
CA PRO A 278 23.56 -9.84 -6.22
C PRO A 278 22.04 -9.64 -6.02
N LEU A 279 21.56 -8.38 -5.98
CA LEU A 279 20.15 -8.05 -5.83
C LEU A 279 19.42 -7.85 -7.18
N ASP A 280 20.14 -7.96 -8.29
CA ASP A 280 19.55 -7.87 -9.63
C ASP A 280 18.73 -9.13 -9.94
N PRO A 281 17.46 -9.03 -10.37
CA PRO A 281 16.64 -10.20 -10.67
C PRO A 281 17.18 -11.04 -11.84
N TYR A 282 17.96 -10.46 -12.74
CA TYR A 282 18.64 -11.23 -13.78
C TYR A 282 19.74 -12.16 -13.22
N TYR A 283 20.31 -11.81 -12.05
CA TYR A 283 21.26 -12.65 -11.32
C TYR A 283 20.57 -13.72 -10.48
N TRP A 284 19.58 -13.34 -9.66
CA TRP A 284 19.02 -14.27 -8.66
C TRP A 284 17.83 -15.09 -9.15
N SER A 285 17.02 -14.57 -10.08
CA SER A 285 15.79 -15.26 -10.51
C SER A 285 16.08 -16.64 -11.13
N PRO A 286 17.11 -16.82 -12.00
CA PRO A 286 17.43 -18.14 -12.53
C PRO A 286 17.88 -19.17 -11.49
N LYS A 287 18.39 -18.69 -10.33
CA LYS A 287 18.94 -19.57 -9.28
C LYS A 287 17.89 -19.99 -8.26
N TYR A 288 17.01 -19.07 -7.88
CA TYR A 288 16.14 -19.23 -6.70
C TYR A 288 14.67 -19.28 -7.02
N THR A 289 14.20 -18.81 -8.20
CA THR A 289 12.79 -18.85 -8.55
C THR A 289 12.33 -20.27 -8.84
N VAL A 290 11.33 -20.73 -8.10
CA VAL A 290 10.69 -22.05 -8.28
C VAL A 290 9.53 -21.96 -9.26
N ARG A 291 8.65 -20.96 -9.09
CA ARG A 291 7.47 -20.75 -9.93
C ARG A 291 6.93 -19.33 -9.78
N PRO A 292 6.19 -18.82 -10.78
CA PRO A 292 5.40 -17.60 -10.59
C PRO A 292 4.29 -17.82 -9.55
N HIS A 293 3.92 -16.73 -8.86
CA HIS A 293 2.84 -16.70 -7.87
C HIS A 293 1.82 -15.61 -8.22
N PRO A 294 0.79 -15.91 -9.02
CA PRO A 294 -0.21 -14.94 -9.45
C PRO A 294 -1.21 -14.61 -8.34
N CYS A 295 -1.71 -13.37 -8.32
CA CYS A 295 -2.98 -13.06 -7.66
C CYS A 295 -4.15 -13.76 -8.39
N PRO A 296 -5.33 -13.92 -7.76
CA PRO A 296 -6.50 -14.48 -8.45
C PRO A 296 -6.78 -13.78 -9.79
N ASN A 297 -7.05 -14.56 -10.84
CA ASN A 297 -7.32 -14.10 -12.23
C ASN A 297 -6.21 -13.23 -12.87
N CYS A 298 -4.99 -13.25 -12.34
CA CYS A 298 -3.89 -12.46 -12.89
C CYS A 298 -3.11 -13.25 -13.93
N THR A 299 -3.09 -12.78 -15.18
CA THR A 299 -2.27 -13.34 -16.28
C THR A 299 -0.92 -12.64 -16.44
N LYS A 300 -0.63 -11.65 -15.58
CA LYS A 300 0.64 -10.93 -15.47
C LYS A 300 1.22 -11.07 -14.04
N PRO A 301 1.58 -12.30 -13.59
CA PRO A 301 2.09 -12.51 -12.25
C PRO A 301 3.41 -11.75 -12.04
N CYS A 302 3.42 -10.86 -11.04
CA CYS A 302 4.65 -10.19 -10.60
C CYS A 302 5.29 -10.90 -9.40
N GLY A 303 4.53 -11.62 -8.58
CA GLY A 303 5.03 -12.44 -7.49
C GLY A 303 5.63 -13.75 -7.98
N ARG A 304 6.52 -14.30 -7.18
CA ARG A 304 7.20 -15.58 -7.45
C ARG A 304 7.63 -16.24 -6.17
N ILE A 305 7.52 -17.54 -6.12
CA ILE A 305 8.08 -18.30 -5.01
C ILE A 305 9.57 -18.48 -5.26
N CYS A 306 10.38 -17.96 -4.34
CA CYS A 306 11.81 -18.20 -4.26
C CYS A 306 12.12 -19.19 -3.15
N HIS A 307 13.09 -20.08 -3.40
CA HIS A 307 13.53 -21.10 -2.45
C HIS A 307 15.06 -21.15 -2.39
N ILE A 308 15.61 -21.03 -1.18
CA ILE A 308 17.04 -21.16 -0.90
C ILE A 308 17.30 -22.60 -0.48
N LYS A 309 18.03 -23.34 -1.33
CA LYS A 309 18.21 -24.80 -1.18
C LYS A 309 19.37 -25.17 -0.26
N GLU A 310 20.40 -24.35 -0.19
CA GLU A 310 21.65 -24.64 0.52
C GLU A 310 22.23 -23.39 1.18
N GLY A 311 23.28 -23.52 1.95
CA GLY A 311 23.92 -22.40 2.64
C GLY A 311 23.28 -22.06 4.00
N LYS A 312 23.65 -20.90 4.52
CA LYS A 312 23.23 -20.43 5.87
C LYS A 312 21.71 -20.30 6.00
N TYR A 313 21.03 -19.95 4.92
CA TYR A 313 19.60 -19.71 4.90
C TYR A 313 18.82 -20.81 4.18
N ALA A 314 19.38 -22.02 4.08
CA ALA A 314 18.71 -23.17 3.48
C ALA A 314 17.34 -23.41 4.08
N GLY A 315 16.35 -23.70 3.24
CA GLY A 315 14.94 -23.90 3.64
C GLY A 315 14.10 -22.63 3.66
N VAL A 316 14.67 -21.43 3.44
CA VAL A 316 13.89 -20.21 3.26
C VAL A 316 13.10 -20.29 1.95
N GLU A 317 11.79 -20.20 2.06
CA GLU A 317 10.85 -20.12 0.94
C GLU A 317 9.86 -18.99 1.18
N LEU A 318 9.66 -18.12 0.18
CA LEU A 318 8.79 -16.93 0.27
C LEU A 318 8.26 -16.50 -1.10
N ASP A 319 7.17 -15.71 -1.11
CA ASP A 319 6.75 -14.94 -2.29
C ASP A 319 7.55 -13.62 -2.35
N GLY A 320 8.34 -13.44 -3.37
CA GLY A 320 9.18 -12.25 -3.55
C GLY A 320 10.67 -12.59 -3.74
N PRO A 321 11.60 -11.64 -3.48
CA PRO A 321 11.37 -10.25 -3.04
C PRO A 321 10.83 -9.35 -4.16
N GLU A 322 10.00 -8.39 -3.76
CA GLU A 322 9.49 -7.33 -4.62
C GLU A 322 10.49 -6.15 -4.69
N TYR A 323 10.38 -5.28 -5.68
CA TYR A 323 11.24 -4.10 -5.83
C TYR A 323 11.31 -3.25 -4.55
N GLU A 324 10.17 -3.00 -3.92
CA GLU A 324 10.10 -2.25 -2.66
C GLU A 324 10.82 -2.95 -1.51
N THR A 325 10.83 -4.28 -1.50
CA THR A 325 11.56 -5.07 -0.49
C THR A 325 13.07 -5.06 -0.76
N VAL A 326 13.49 -5.17 -2.04
CA VAL A 326 14.90 -5.03 -2.45
C VAL A 326 15.43 -3.66 -2.02
N TYR A 327 14.60 -2.62 -2.11
CA TYR A 327 14.94 -1.30 -1.61
C TYR A 327 15.01 -1.25 -0.08
N SER A 328 13.90 -1.50 0.59
CA SER A 328 13.74 -1.18 2.01
C SER A 328 14.59 -2.06 2.93
N LEU A 329 14.71 -3.34 2.61
CA LEU A 329 15.47 -4.34 3.40
C LEU A 329 16.84 -4.67 2.79
N GLY A 330 17.07 -4.32 1.53
CA GLY A 330 18.35 -4.46 0.83
C GLY A 330 19.15 -3.16 0.84
N GLY A 331 19.00 -2.33 -0.21
CA GLY A 331 19.79 -1.12 -0.40
C GLY A 331 19.74 -0.13 0.76
N ASN A 332 18.58 0.06 1.36
CA ASN A 332 18.39 1.01 2.45
C ASN A 332 19.07 0.57 3.76
N LEU A 333 19.23 -0.74 3.99
CA LEU A 333 19.95 -1.33 5.13
C LEU A 333 21.38 -1.75 4.79
N GLU A 334 21.86 -1.52 3.54
CA GLU A 334 23.14 -1.98 2.99
C GLU A 334 23.34 -3.50 3.02
N VAL A 335 22.26 -4.28 2.92
CA VAL A 335 22.30 -5.73 2.75
C VAL A 335 22.45 -6.03 1.25
N ASN A 336 23.65 -6.41 0.82
CA ASN A 336 23.99 -6.75 -0.57
C ASN A 336 24.16 -8.27 -0.77
N ASP A 337 23.25 -9.04 -0.20
CA ASP A 337 23.19 -10.50 -0.26
C ASP A 337 21.74 -10.93 -0.44
N PHE A 338 21.43 -11.62 -1.54
CA PHE A 338 20.07 -12.01 -1.88
C PHE A 338 19.47 -13.00 -0.88
N GLU A 339 20.26 -13.97 -0.41
CA GLU A 339 19.77 -14.99 0.53
C GLU A 339 19.47 -14.38 1.89
N ALA A 340 20.33 -13.47 2.36
CA ALA A 340 20.11 -12.69 3.57
C ALA A 340 18.86 -11.80 3.44
N LEU A 341 18.69 -11.12 2.29
CA LEU A 341 17.50 -10.33 1.99
C LEU A 341 16.23 -11.18 2.07
N CYS A 342 16.23 -12.38 1.48
CA CYS A 342 15.10 -13.31 1.55
C CYS A 342 14.77 -13.69 3.00
N LYS A 343 15.79 -13.94 3.83
CA LYS A 343 15.58 -14.26 5.24
C LYS A 343 14.97 -13.10 6.01
N ILE A 344 15.44 -11.87 5.79
CA ILE A 344 14.90 -10.66 6.41
C ILE A 344 13.46 -10.41 5.97
N HIS A 345 13.18 -10.54 4.67
CA HIS A 345 11.84 -10.39 4.09
C HIS A 345 10.86 -11.40 4.70
N LEU A 346 11.19 -12.69 4.66
CA LEU A 346 10.37 -13.72 5.27
C LEU A 346 10.09 -13.43 6.75
N THR A 347 11.07 -12.89 7.48
CA THR A 347 10.89 -12.53 8.89
C THR A 347 9.87 -11.39 9.06
N CYS A 348 9.88 -10.38 8.18
CA CYS A 348 8.85 -9.35 8.16
C CYS A 348 7.45 -9.94 7.92
N ASP A 349 7.32 -10.82 6.92
CA ASP A 349 6.05 -11.46 6.56
C ASP A 349 5.51 -12.32 7.70
N LEU A 350 6.35 -13.17 8.29
CA LEU A 350 5.95 -14.04 9.39
C LEU A 350 5.47 -13.24 10.61
N TYR A 351 6.11 -12.12 10.90
CA TYR A 351 5.70 -11.25 12.01
C TYR A 351 4.54 -10.32 11.65
N GLY A 352 4.19 -10.19 10.36
CA GLY A 352 3.14 -9.30 9.87
C GLY A 352 3.55 -7.82 9.97
N LEU A 353 4.80 -7.49 9.63
CA LEU A 353 5.35 -6.13 9.56
C LEU A 353 5.33 -5.60 8.12
N ASP A 354 5.04 -4.30 7.95
CA ASP A 354 5.28 -3.57 6.71
C ASP A 354 6.78 -3.49 6.43
N ALA A 355 7.27 -4.19 5.42
CA ALA A 355 8.68 -4.26 5.08
C ALA A 355 9.29 -2.88 4.75
N ILE A 356 8.52 -1.96 4.13
CA ILE A 356 8.99 -0.59 3.85
C ILE A 356 9.18 0.15 5.17
N SER A 357 8.15 0.21 6.00
CA SER A 357 8.22 0.94 7.27
C SER A 357 9.25 0.36 8.23
N ALA A 358 9.36 -0.98 8.30
CA ALA A 358 10.37 -1.65 9.11
C ALA A 358 11.78 -1.31 8.65
N GLY A 359 12.06 -1.42 7.35
CA GLY A 359 13.38 -1.12 6.78
C GLY A 359 13.81 0.33 7.01
N LEU A 360 12.89 1.30 6.83
CA LEU A 360 13.23 2.70 7.03
C LEU A 360 13.38 3.07 8.52
N THR A 361 12.58 2.49 9.38
CA THR A 361 12.70 2.71 10.83
C THR A 361 14.02 2.14 11.35
N ILE A 362 14.43 0.96 10.86
CA ILE A 362 15.71 0.34 11.22
C ILE A 362 16.89 1.16 10.67
N SER A 363 16.84 1.61 9.39
CA SER A 363 17.92 2.42 8.81
C SER A 363 18.10 3.77 9.51
N TRP A 364 17.00 4.39 9.96
CA TRP A 364 17.06 5.57 10.80
C TRP A 364 17.77 5.28 12.14
N ALA A 365 17.47 4.16 12.77
CA ALA A 365 18.13 3.76 14.04
C ALA A 365 19.62 3.46 13.83
N MET A 366 19.99 2.83 12.69
CA MET A 366 21.38 2.63 12.28
C MET A 366 22.13 3.96 12.13
N GLU A 367 21.53 4.93 11.43
CA GLU A 367 22.12 6.26 11.27
C GLU A 367 22.20 7.02 12.61
N ALA A 368 21.18 6.92 13.46
CA ALA A 368 21.21 7.49 14.80
C ALA A 368 22.34 6.88 15.67
N ARG A 369 22.60 5.58 15.49
CA ARG A 369 23.71 4.88 16.13
C ARG A 369 25.08 5.37 15.60
N GLU A 370 25.26 5.50 14.29
CA GLU A 370 26.48 6.04 13.68
C GLU A 370 26.76 7.49 14.12
N ARG A 371 25.71 8.29 14.27
CA ARG A 371 25.82 9.69 14.74
C ARG A 371 26.02 9.80 16.26
N GLY A 372 26.07 8.69 17.00
CA GLY A 372 26.24 8.67 18.45
C GLY A 372 25.01 9.17 19.23
N LEU A 373 23.84 9.23 18.61
CA LEU A 373 22.59 9.63 19.25
C LEU A 373 21.92 8.48 20.01
N LEU A 374 22.17 7.23 19.58
CA LEU A 374 21.78 5.98 20.23
C LEU A 374 23.03 5.19 20.64
N SER A 375 23.10 4.77 21.87
CA SER A 375 24.15 3.86 22.37
C SER A 375 23.71 2.40 22.15
N LYS A 376 24.63 1.46 22.34
CA LYS A 376 24.32 0.03 22.35
C LYS A 376 23.36 -0.35 23.50
N GLU A 377 23.47 0.33 24.61
CA GLU A 377 22.61 0.16 25.80
C GLU A 377 21.18 0.68 25.55
N ASP A 378 21.01 1.74 24.73
CA ASP A 378 19.70 2.22 24.31
C ASP A 378 19.00 1.23 23.38
N LEU A 379 19.77 0.36 22.75
CA LEU A 379 19.33 -0.70 21.83
C LEU A 379 19.37 -2.10 22.49
N ASP A 380 19.30 -2.18 23.82
CA ASP A 380 19.29 -3.43 24.59
C ASP A 380 20.47 -4.38 24.27
N GLY A 381 21.62 -3.82 23.98
CA GLY A 381 22.83 -4.56 23.65
C GLY A 381 22.98 -4.92 22.17
N VAL A 382 22.00 -4.62 21.32
CA VAL A 382 22.10 -4.83 19.88
C VAL A 382 23.04 -3.80 19.25
N ASP A 383 24.09 -4.26 18.59
CA ASP A 383 25.02 -3.39 17.86
C ASP A 383 24.52 -3.16 16.43
N LEU A 384 23.47 -2.37 16.30
CA LEU A 384 22.74 -2.17 15.06
C LEU A 384 23.55 -1.31 14.07
N ARG A 385 24.14 -1.96 13.07
CA ARG A 385 24.96 -1.33 12.01
C ARG A 385 24.42 -1.67 10.63
N PHE A 386 24.65 -0.78 9.66
CA PHE A 386 24.31 -1.04 8.26
C PHE A 386 24.96 -2.34 7.76
N GLY A 387 24.15 -3.22 7.15
CA GLY A 387 24.57 -4.51 6.63
C GLY A 387 24.68 -5.65 7.64
N ASP A 388 24.44 -5.40 8.94
CA ASP A 388 24.45 -6.47 9.96
C ASP A 388 23.12 -7.21 9.98
N VAL A 389 23.08 -8.35 9.31
CA VAL A 389 21.88 -9.17 9.12
C VAL A 389 21.31 -9.70 10.44
N GLU A 390 22.18 -10.16 11.35
CA GLU A 390 21.73 -10.72 12.63
C GLU A 390 21.11 -9.64 13.54
N ALA A 391 21.72 -8.45 13.57
CA ALA A 391 21.17 -7.30 14.28
C ALA A 391 19.82 -6.85 13.70
N ILE A 392 19.67 -6.89 12.37
CA ILE A 392 18.40 -6.59 11.68
C ILE A 392 17.33 -7.61 12.08
N LEU A 393 17.61 -8.90 12.02
CA LEU A 393 16.66 -9.97 12.36
C LEU A 393 16.20 -9.88 13.83
N GLU A 394 17.12 -9.65 14.75
CA GLU A 394 16.79 -9.47 16.16
C GLU A 394 15.97 -8.19 16.39
N THR A 395 16.29 -7.11 15.68
CA THR A 395 15.52 -5.86 15.76
C THR A 395 14.09 -6.05 15.25
N LEU A 396 13.88 -6.74 14.13
CA LEU A 396 12.55 -7.06 13.62
C LEU A 396 11.73 -7.87 14.63
N ARG A 397 12.34 -8.86 15.26
CA ARG A 397 11.69 -9.65 16.31
C ARG A 397 11.22 -8.75 17.45
N ARG A 398 12.10 -7.93 17.96
CA ARG A 398 11.77 -7.01 19.07
C ARG A 398 10.73 -5.96 18.69
N MET A 399 10.75 -5.45 17.46
CA MET A 399 9.72 -4.54 16.96
C MET A 399 8.35 -5.21 16.90
N ALA A 400 8.28 -6.47 16.45
CA ALA A 400 7.03 -7.21 16.36
C ALA A 400 6.40 -7.49 17.73
N TYR A 401 7.23 -7.83 18.72
CA TYR A 401 6.78 -8.15 20.10
C TYR A 401 6.81 -6.96 21.04
N ARG A 402 7.23 -5.76 20.60
CA ARG A 402 7.51 -4.57 21.42
C ARG A 402 8.45 -4.85 22.61
N GLU A 403 9.41 -5.73 22.42
CA GLU A 403 10.29 -6.21 23.46
C GLU A 403 11.47 -5.27 23.69
N GLY A 404 11.69 -4.93 24.97
CA GLY A 404 12.79 -4.07 25.38
C GLY A 404 12.65 -2.60 24.96
N LYS A 405 13.73 -1.83 25.12
CA LYS A 405 13.79 -0.40 24.74
C LYS A 405 13.74 -0.23 23.22
N ILE A 406 14.49 -1.05 22.48
CA ILE A 406 14.54 -1.01 21.02
C ILE A 406 13.18 -1.34 20.40
N GLY A 407 12.48 -2.38 20.90
CA GLY A 407 11.14 -2.72 20.43
C GLY A 407 10.14 -1.62 20.76
N ALA A 408 10.17 -1.06 21.97
CA ALA A 408 9.31 0.05 22.37
C ALA A 408 9.57 1.33 21.52
N LEU A 409 10.83 1.58 21.15
CA LEU A 409 11.21 2.74 20.34
C LEU A 409 10.73 2.61 18.90
N LEU A 410 10.96 1.47 18.25
CA LEU A 410 10.86 1.32 16.79
C LEU A 410 9.51 0.78 16.31
N ALA A 411 8.71 0.10 17.15
CA ALA A 411 7.45 -0.53 16.75
C ALA A 411 6.38 0.45 16.22
N ASP A 412 6.53 1.75 16.46
CA ASP A 412 5.56 2.78 16.05
C ASP A 412 5.98 3.57 14.80
N GLY A 413 7.02 3.10 14.09
CA GLY A 413 7.53 3.74 12.89
C GLY A 413 8.50 4.91 13.15
N VAL A 414 9.11 5.41 12.07
CA VAL A 414 10.23 6.35 12.16
C VAL A 414 9.85 7.71 12.74
N LYS A 415 8.64 8.22 12.46
CA LYS A 415 8.17 9.49 13.02
C LYS A 415 8.14 9.43 14.55
N ALA A 416 7.41 8.46 15.10
CA ALA A 416 7.29 8.30 16.54
C ALA A 416 8.64 8.00 17.21
N ALA A 417 9.50 7.23 16.56
CA ALA A 417 10.85 6.93 17.04
C ALA A 417 11.71 8.20 17.12
N SER A 418 11.73 9.02 16.08
CA SER A 418 12.52 10.25 16.03
C SER A 418 12.02 11.31 17.01
N GLU A 419 10.70 11.46 17.15
CA GLU A 419 10.09 12.37 18.13
C GLU A 419 10.44 11.96 19.58
N ARG A 420 10.44 10.65 19.90
CA ARG A 420 10.83 10.13 21.21
C ARG A 420 12.32 10.32 21.51
N LEU A 421 13.18 10.11 20.52
CA LEU A 421 14.62 10.30 20.69
C LEU A 421 14.98 11.78 20.77
N GLY A 422 14.36 12.64 19.95
CA GLY A 422 14.73 14.04 19.78
C GLY A 422 16.17 14.19 19.29
N LYS A 423 16.95 15.07 19.89
CA LYS A 423 18.39 15.30 19.61
C LYS A 423 18.68 15.67 18.13
N GLY A 424 17.68 16.18 17.39
CA GLY A 424 17.81 16.51 15.97
C GLY A 424 17.70 15.31 15.03
N SER A 425 17.31 14.13 15.52
CA SER A 425 17.16 12.91 14.73
C SER A 425 16.01 12.96 13.74
N GLU A 426 15.09 13.91 13.88
CA GLU A 426 13.99 14.20 12.96
C GLU A 426 14.49 14.63 11.57
N LYS A 427 15.70 15.22 11.50
CA LYS A 427 16.28 15.68 10.22
C LYS A 427 16.58 14.54 9.23
N PHE A 428 16.80 13.35 9.73
CA PHE A 428 17.04 12.17 8.89
C PHE A 428 15.96 11.07 9.05
N ALA A 429 14.85 11.40 9.71
CA ALA A 429 13.67 10.56 9.76
C ALA A 429 12.87 10.69 8.45
N MET A 430 12.89 9.63 7.65
CA MET A 430 12.27 9.64 6.32
C MET A 430 10.80 9.27 6.42
N HIS A 431 9.90 10.27 6.41
CA HIS A 431 8.44 10.09 6.39
C HIS A 431 7.71 11.31 5.87
N VAL A 432 6.48 11.13 5.39
CA VAL A 432 5.50 12.20 5.19
C VAL A 432 4.23 11.83 5.94
N LYS A 433 3.73 12.73 6.78
CA LYS A 433 2.56 12.49 7.65
C LYS A 433 2.69 11.23 8.53
N GLY A 434 3.91 10.72 8.75
CA GLY A 434 4.20 9.51 9.53
C GLY A 434 4.35 8.24 8.72
N LEU A 435 4.08 8.24 7.42
CA LEU A 435 4.30 7.09 6.55
C LEU A 435 5.68 7.17 5.88
N GLU A 436 6.46 6.13 5.96
CA GLU A 436 7.79 6.01 5.39
C GLU A 436 7.73 5.93 3.85
N PRO A 437 8.66 6.61 3.10
CA PRO A 437 8.58 6.68 1.64
C PRO A 437 9.03 5.40 0.94
N PRO A 438 8.46 5.13 -0.28
CA PRO A 438 8.82 4.02 -1.14
C PRO A 438 10.13 4.26 -1.90
N ALA A 439 10.50 3.32 -2.78
CA ALA A 439 11.76 3.21 -3.50
C ALA A 439 11.97 4.22 -4.64
N TYR A 440 11.50 5.44 -4.49
CA TYR A 440 11.62 6.49 -5.51
C TYR A 440 12.19 7.76 -4.90
N ASP A 441 13.47 8.05 -5.15
CA ASP A 441 14.12 9.23 -4.58
C ASP A 441 13.52 10.50 -5.19
N VAL A 442 12.71 11.17 -4.40
CA VAL A 442 11.97 12.38 -4.77
C VAL A 442 12.88 13.52 -5.22
N ARG A 443 14.15 13.52 -4.81
CA ARG A 443 15.12 14.52 -5.22
C ARG A 443 15.38 14.50 -6.71
N GLY A 444 15.25 13.32 -7.34
CA GLY A 444 15.44 13.13 -8.79
C GLY A 444 14.14 13.01 -9.60
N ILE A 445 12.95 13.14 -8.98
CA ILE A 445 11.64 12.93 -9.61
C ILE A 445 10.64 13.92 -9.01
N LYS A 446 10.43 15.08 -9.63
CA LYS A 446 9.68 16.22 -9.06
C LYS A 446 8.18 15.99 -8.92
N GLY A 447 7.53 15.36 -9.89
CA GLY A 447 6.10 15.01 -9.76
C GLY A 447 5.86 13.99 -8.67
N MET A 448 6.80 13.03 -8.52
CA MET A 448 6.74 12.09 -7.40
C MET A 448 6.95 12.78 -6.04
N ALA A 449 7.79 13.82 -6.00
CA ALA A 449 7.97 14.65 -4.81
C ALA A 449 6.65 15.33 -4.40
N LEU A 450 5.92 15.92 -5.36
CA LEU A 450 4.60 16.49 -5.12
C LEU A 450 3.60 15.44 -4.63
N ALA A 451 3.48 14.31 -5.33
CA ALA A 451 2.54 13.24 -5.00
C ALA A 451 2.77 12.64 -3.60
N ILE A 452 4.04 12.53 -3.17
CA ILE A 452 4.39 12.09 -1.81
C ILE A 452 4.06 13.17 -0.77
N ALA A 453 4.37 14.43 -1.06
CA ALA A 453 4.16 15.53 -0.11
C ALA A 453 2.68 15.73 0.23
N GLU A 454 1.81 15.78 -0.79
CA GLU A 454 0.37 16.03 -0.59
C GLU A 454 -0.43 14.76 -0.24
N GLY A 455 0.15 13.58 -0.46
CA GLY A 455 -0.54 12.29 -0.36
C GLY A 455 -1.43 12.14 0.87
N VAL A 456 -2.69 11.77 0.64
CA VAL A 456 -3.74 11.67 1.68
C VAL A 456 -3.48 10.61 2.76
N ARG A 457 -2.67 9.59 2.44
CA ARG A 457 -2.24 8.59 3.43
C ARG A 457 -0.79 8.75 3.87
N GLY A 458 -0.09 9.79 3.43
CA GLY A 458 1.34 10.00 3.63
C GLY A 458 2.17 9.58 2.42
N ALA A 459 3.46 9.28 2.62
CA ALA A 459 4.38 8.93 1.54
C ALA A 459 3.96 7.65 0.79
N ASP A 460 3.25 7.82 -0.33
CA ASP A 460 2.72 6.74 -1.15
C ASP A 460 3.08 6.91 -2.63
N HIS A 461 3.60 5.85 -3.24
CA HIS A 461 3.90 5.85 -4.68
C HIS A 461 2.73 5.38 -5.54
N LEU A 462 1.74 4.69 -4.96
CA LEU A 462 0.66 4.04 -5.72
C LEU A 462 -0.57 4.92 -5.90
N THR A 463 -0.70 6.02 -5.17
CA THR A 463 -1.86 6.90 -5.32
C THR A 463 -1.79 7.65 -6.66
N ALA A 464 -0.64 8.20 -7.04
CA ALA A 464 -0.43 8.86 -8.33
C ALA A 464 0.23 7.95 -9.38
N VAL A 465 1.24 7.16 -9.01
CA VAL A 465 2.09 6.35 -9.93
C VAL A 465 2.83 7.21 -10.96
N VAL A 466 2.99 8.50 -10.71
CA VAL A 466 3.58 9.47 -11.64
C VAL A 466 5.04 9.19 -11.99
N TYR A 467 5.76 8.47 -11.12
CA TYR A 467 7.13 8.02 -11.39
C TYR A 467 7.26 7.26 -12.72
N GLY A 468 6.23 6.49 -13.10
CA GLY A 468 6.25 5.76 -14.37
C GLY A 468 6.28 6.69 -15.57
N THR A 469 5.59 7.84 -15.51
CA THR A 469 5.61 8.87 -16.55
C THR A 469 6.92 9.63 -16.56
N GLU A 470 7.39 10.10 -15.40
CA GLU A 470 8.57 10.95 -15.27
C GLU A 470 9.88 10.22 -15.62
N LEU A 471 10.01 8.95 -15.23
CA LEU A 471 11.21 8.16 -15.53
C LEU A 471 11.32 7.76 -17.00
N VAL A 472 10.20 7.61 -17.70
CA VAL A 472 10.13 7.26 -19.14
C VAL A 472 9.93 8.49 -20.02
N GLY A 473 9.38 9.58 -19.48
CA GLY A 473 9.10 10.83 -20.19
C GLY A 473 7.73 10.86 -20.88
N LYS A 474 6.93 9.79 -20.81
CA LYS A 474 5.61 9.71 -21.45
C LYS A 474 4.70 8.66 -20.83
N TRP A 475 3.42 8.96 -20.75
CA TRP A 475 2.36 7.99 -20.49
C TRP A 475 0.97 8.63 -20.73
N TRP A 476 0.06 7.91 -21.35
CA TRP A 476 -1.32 8.30 -21.65
C TRP A 476 -1.40 9.68 -22.33
N LYS A 477 -1.85 10.73 -21.62
CA LYS A 477 -1.99 12.10 -22.13
C LYS A 477 -0.71 12.94 -22.04
N PHE A 478 0.34 12.40 -21.45
CA PHE A 478 1.59 13.11 -21.20
C PHE A 478 2.72 12.63 -22.14
N SER A 479 3.50 13.57 -22.64
CA SER A 479 4.71 13.34 -23.43
C SER A 479 5.72 14.45 -23.21
N GLY A 480 7.02 14.14 -23.38
CA GLY A 480 8.08 15.11 -23.14
C GLY A 480 8.21 15.56 -21.68
N VAL A 481 7.82 14.69 -20.74
CA VAL A 481 7.87 15.01 -19.31
C VAL A 481 9.31 14.97 -18.82
N ASP A 482 9.78 16.11 -18.27
CA ASP A 482 11.09 16.21 -17.60
C ASP A 482 10.91 15.96 -16.10
N ARG A 483 11.60 14.95 -15.58
CA ARG A 483 11.58 14.58 -14.17
C ARG A 483 12.24 15.59 -13.23
N PHE A 484 13.07 16.50 -13.76
CA PHE A 484 13.74 17.54 -12.99
C PHE A 484 13.01 18.89 -13.02
N SER A 485 12.05 19.09 -13.91
CA SER A 485 11.22 20.28 -13.95
C SER A 485 10.12 20.25 -12.90
N SER A 486 9.84 21.41 -12.30
CA SER A 486 8.68 21.62 -11.43
C SER A 486 7.45 22.13 -12.18
N ASP A 487 7.55 22.40 -13.49
CA ASP A 487 6.46 22.99 -14.28
C ASP A 487 5.40 21.97 -14.67
N GLY A 488 4.13 22.32 -14.49
CA GLY A 488 2.99 21.50 -14.87
C GLY A 488 2.74 20.27 -13.99
N LYS A 489 3.53 20.07 -12.93
CA LYS A 489 3.42 18.90 -12.07
C LYS A 489 2.11 18.83 -11.32
N GLY A 490 1.50 19.96 -10.99
CA GLY A 490 0.19 20.00 -10.30
C GLY A 490 -0.90 19.30 -11.10
N PHE A 491 -0.99 19.58 -12.40
CA PHE A 491 -1.98 18.96 -13.28
C PHE A 491 -1.64 17.49 -13.59
N GLU A 492 -0.35 17.19 -13.82
CA GLU A 492 0.13 15.82 -14.04
C GLU A 492 -0.26 14.90 -12.88
N VAL A 493 0.10 15.25 -11.65
CA VAL A 493 -0.19 14.47 -10.44
C VAL A 493 -1.70 14.31 -10.25
N LYS A 494 -2.47 15.41 -10.35
CA LYS A 494 -3.94 15.35 -10.23
C LYS A 494 -4.57 14.32 -11.18
N LEU A 495 -4.23 14.35 -12.46
CA LEU A 495 -4.84 13.47 -13.44
C LEU A 495 -4.47 12.00 -13.21
N HIS A 496 -3.21 11.77 -12.81
CA HIS A 496 -2.76 10.44 -12.40
C HIS A 496 -3.55 9.91 -11.20
N GLU A 497 -3.75 10.72 -10.17
CA GLU A 497 -4.47 10.32 -8.97
C GLU A 497 -5.94 10.02 -9.23
N ASP A 498 -6.59 10.82 -10.08
CA ASP A 498 -7.98 10.58 -10.44
C ASP A 498 -8.12 9.21 -11.10
N LEU A 499 -7.27 8.89 -12.08
CA LEU A 499 -7.29 7.59 -12.75
C LEU A 499 -6.86 6.44 -11.82
N MET A 500 -5.82 6.63 -11.01
CA MET A 500 -5.35 5.59 -10.09
C MET A 500 -6.33 5.33 -8.94
N THR A 501 -7.13 6.32 -8.56
CA THR A 501 -8.24 6.13 -7.63
C THR A 501 -9.36 5.31 -8.26
N VAL A 502 -9.65 5.50 -9.55
CA VAL A 502 -10.56 4.60 -10.29
C VAL A 502 -10.06 3.16 -10.26
N TYR A 503 -8.77 2.92 -10.45
CA TYR A 503 -8.17 1.58 -10.33
C TYR A 503 -8.47 0.93 -8.97
N ASP A 504 -8.32 1.68 -7.87
CA ASP A 504 -8.60 1.18 -6.53
C ASP A 504 -10.11 0.90 -6.32
N VAL A 505 -10.98 1.74 -6.89
CA VAL A 505 -12.44 1.54 -6.85
C VAL A 505 -12.85 0.28 -7.64
N LEU A 506 -12.27 0.08 -8.81
CA LEU A 506 -12.55 -1.07 -9.66
C LEU A 506 -11.86 -2.36 -9.19
N GLY A 507 -10.83 -2.25 -8.34
CA GLY A 507 -10.02 -3.37 -7.88
C GLY A 507 -9.01 -3.88 -8.92
N VAL A 508 -8.61 -3.02 -9.86
CA VAL A 508 -7.62 -3.32 -10.89
C VAL A 508 -6.21 -3.02 -10.37
N CYS A 509 -5.26 -3.89 -10.67
CA CYS A 509 -3.87 -3.70 -10.27
C CYS A 509 -3.18 -2.60 -11.07
N LYS A 510 -2.53 -1.66 -10.39
CA LYS A 510 -1.80 -0.54 -11.03
C LYS A 510 -0.58 -0.99 -11.86
N PHE A 511 -0.15 -2.22 -11.67
CA PHE A 511 0.91 -2.83 -12.48
C PHE A 511 0.44 -3.16 -13.92
N SER A 512 -0.86 -3.02 -14.20
CA SER A 512 -1.46 -3.12 -15.55
C SER A 512 -1.78 -1.78 -16.21
N ARG A 513 -1.33 -0.65 -15.65
CA ARG A 513 -1.65 0.71 -16.13
C ARG A 513 -1.19 1.03 -17.57
N HIS A 514 -0.27 0.23 -18.09
CA HIS A 514 0.15 0.36 -19.50
C HIS A 514 -0.89 -0.20 -20.48
N PHE A 515 -1.72 -1.12 -20.01
CA PHE A 515 -2.77 -1.76 -20.80
C PHE A 515 -4.13 -1.09 -20.61
N PHE A 516 -4.52 -0.89 -19.35
CA PHE A 516 -5.85 -0.43 -18.99
C PHE A 516 -5.83 1.07 -18.74
N LEU A 517 -5.71 1.86 -19.79
CA LEU A 517 -6.00 3.28 -19.71
C LEU A 517 -7.49 3.50 -19.45
N ALA A 518 -7.96 4.74 -19.41
CA ALA A 518 -9.31 5.03 -18.94
C ALA A 518 -10.40 4.44 -19.84
N GLU A 519 -10.21 4.42 -21.16
CA GLU A 519 -11.19 3.95 -22.14
C GLU A 519 -11.49 2.43 -21.97
N PRO A 520 -10.50 1.52 -21.86
CA PRO A 520 -10.77 0.12 -21.54
C PRO A 520 -11.54 -0.08 -20.24
N LEU A 521 -11.29 0.74 -19.21
CA LEU A 521 -11.99 0.63 -17.93
C LEU A 521 -13.50 0.94 -18.07
N ILE A 522 -13.88 1.90 -18.92
CA ILE A 522 -15.30 2.20 -19.22
C ILE A 522 -15.99 0.97 -19.80
N GLU A 523 -15.35 0.32 -20.79
CA GLU A 523 -15.89 -0.89 -21.41
C GLU A 523 -16.06 -2.03 -20.40
N MET A 524 -15.09 -2.20 -19.48
CA MET A 524 -15.16 -3.19 -18.41
C MET A 524 -16.29 -2.91 -17.42
N VAL A 525 -16.50 -1.65 -17.02
CA VAL A 525 -17.60 -1.24 -16.14
C VAL A 525 -18.94 -1.50 -16.83
N ARG A 526 -19.10 -1.13 -18.11
CA ARG A 526 -20.32 -1.38 -18.88
C ARG A 526 -20.63 -2.87 -18.97
N ALA A 527 -19.64 -3.70 -19.32
CA ALA A 527 -19.84 -5.14 -19.41
C ALA A 527 -20.25 -5.78 -18.07
N ALA A 528 -19.66 -5.33 -16.97
CA ALA A 528 -19.97 -5.86 -15.65
C ALA A 528 -21.32 -5.40 -15.12
N THR A 529 -21.67 -4.12 -15.26
CA THR A 529 -22.78 -3.47 -14.52
C THR A 529 -23.94 -3.00 -15.40
N GLY A 530 -23.70 -2.79 -16.68
CA GLY A 530 -24.65 -2.12 -17.58
C GLY A 530 -24.64 -0.58 -17.46
N LEU A 531 -23.78 -0.02 -16.59
CA LEU A 531 -23.63 1.43 -16.51
C LEU A 531 -22.86 1.93 -17.73
N ASP A 532 -23.51 2.78 -18.50
CA ASP A 532 -22.87 3.51 -19.58
C ASP A 532 -22.34 4.83 -19.02
N MET A 533 -21.04 5.04 -19.19
CA MET A 533 -20.32 6.18 -18.60
C MET A 533 -19.42 6.85 -19.63
N LEU A 534 -19.34 8.17 -19.58
CA LEU A 534 -18.34 8.94 -20.28
C LEU A 534 -17.00 8.88 -19.54
N LEU A 535 -15.91 9.14 -20.25
CA LEU A 535 -14.57 9.26 -19.65
C LEU A 535 -14.55 10.30 -18.51
N SER A 536 -15.18 11.44 -18.72
CA SER A 536 -15.29 12.49 -17.69
C SER A 536 -16.03 12.01 -16.44
N GLU A 537 -17.09 11.23 -16.59
CA GLU A 537 -17.83 10.67 -15.45
C GLU A 537 -17.00 9.67 -14.66
N LEU A 538 -16.26 8.80 -15.35
CA LEU A 538 -15.37 7.83 -14.71
C LEU A 538 -14.25 8.54 -13.91
N LEU A 539 -13.60 9.54 -14.50
CA LEU A 539 -12.57 10.34 -13.81
C LEU A 539 -13.16 11.17 -12.66
N THR A 540 -14.40 11.66 -12.80
CA THR A 540 -15.11 12.36 -11.71
C THR A 540 -15.35 11.44 -10.51
N VAL A 541 -15.58 10.15 -10.71
CA VAL A 541 -15.64 9.19 -9.59
C VAL A 541 -14.30 9.13 -8.86
N GLY A 542 -13.18 9.03 -9.59
CA GLY A 542 -11.83 9.06 -9.00
C GLY A 542 -11.58 10.35 -8.23
N GLU A 543 -11.85 11.49 -8.86
CA GLU A 543 -11.70 12.82 -8.23
C GLU A 543 -12.59 12.98 -6.98
N ARG A 544 -13.83 12.51 -7.04
CA ARG A 544 -14.76 12.52 -5.88
C ARG A 544 -14.22 11.73 -4.71
N VAL A 545 -13.80 10.49 -4.95
CA VAL A 545 -13.27 9.62 -3.89
C VAL A 545 -11.97 10.19 -3.31
N TYR A 546 -11.08 10.76 -4.15
CA TYR A 546 -9.86 11.39 -3.68
C TYR A 546 -10.14 12.65 -2.82
N ASN A 547 -11.05 13.51 -3.26
CA ASN A 547 -11.47 14.68 -2.46
C ASN A 547 -12.12 14.27 -1.13
N LEU A 548 -12.86 13.17 -1.10
CA LEU A 548 -13.41 12.63 0.13
C LEU A 548 -12.33 12.13 1.10
N GLN A 549 -11.27 11.50 0.58
CA GLN A 549 -10.09 11.12 1.37
C GLN A 549 -9.35 12.37 1.91
N ARG A 550 -9.22 13.41 1.08
CA ARG A 550 -8.63 14.69 1.53
C ARG A 550 -9.48 15.35 2.61
N ALA A 551 -10.79 15.41 2.42
CA ALA A 551 -11.71 15.94 3.43
C ALA A 551 -11.62 15.16 4.76
N PHE A 552 -11.42 13.83 4.69
CA PHE A 552 -11.19 13.01 5.88
C PHE A 552 -9.96 13.48 6.65
N ILE A 553 -8.81 13.68 6.00
CA ILE A 553 -7.60 14.12 6.70
C ILE A 553 -7.68 15.59 7.13
N VAL A 554 -8.36 16.44 6.40
CA VAL A 554 -8.60 17.85 6.79
C VAL A 554 -9.35 17.92 8.14
N ARG A 555 -10.42 17.16 8.33
CA ARG A 555 -11.13 17.12 9.63
C ARG A 555 -10.31 16.49 10.75
N GLU A 556 -9.24 15.75 10.42
CA GLU A 556 -8.24 15.25 11.38
C GLU A 556 -7.15 16.29 11.71
N GLY A 557 -7.21 17.48 11.10
CA GLY A 557 -6.32 18.61 11.36
C GLY A 557 -5.14 18.76 10.40
N PHE A 558 -5.11 17.97 9.32
CA PHE A 558 -4.09 18.12 8.28
C PHE A 558 -4.43 19.28 7.34
N SER A 559 -3.38 19.98 6.90
CA SER A 559 -3.48 21.11 5.99
C SER A 559 -2.21 21.23 5.15
N ARG A 560 -2.02 22.32 4.40
CA ARG A 560 -0.81 22.63 3.62
C ARG A 560 0.49 22.46 4.42
N LYS A 561 0.51 22.81 5.71
CA LYS A 561 1.70 22.67 6.57
C LYS A 561 2.23 21.23 6.67
N ASP A 562 1.34 20.24 6.46
CA ASP A 562 1.65 18.81 6.53
C ASP A 562 1.99 18.25 5.15
N ASP A 563 1.72 19.00 4.07
CA ASP A 563 2.06 18.64 2.70
C ASP A 563 3.51 19.03 2.40
N SER A 564 4.45 18.28 2.94
CA SER A 564 5.87 18.56 2.91
C SER A 564 6.69 17.29 2.70
N LEU A 565 7.96 17.46 2.36
CA LEU A 565 8.93 16.36 2.24
C LEU A 565 9.80 16.27 3.49
N PRO A 566 10.44 15.10 3.75
CA PRO A 566 11.47 14.99 4.77
C PRO A 566 12.59 16.03 4.56
N TYR A 567 13.22 16.47 5.65
CA TYR A 567 14.32 17.45 5.62
C TYR A 567 15.37 17.12 4.57
N ARG A 568 15.80 15.84 4.49
CA ARG A 568 16.79 15.35 3.51
C ARG A 568 16.36 15.58 2.06
N GLY A 569 15.07 15.47 1.73
CA GLY A 569 14.54 15.75 0.40
C GLY A 569 14.76 17.20 -0.06
N HIS A 570 14.78 18.14 0.89
CA HIS A 570 14.97 19.56 0.63
C HIS A 570 16.43 20.01 0.72
N GLU A 571 17.16 19.57 1.73
CA GLU A 571 18.41 20.17 2.14
C GLU A 571 19.65 19.37 1.69
N GLU A 572 19.52 18.05 1.49
CA GLU A 572 20.65 17.20 1.12
C GLU A 572 20.56 16.79 -0.36
N PRO A 573 21.40 17.36 -1.26
CA PRO A 573 21.40 16.92 -2.66
C PRO A 573 21.92 15.48 -2.78
N ILE A 574 21.47 14.76 -3.83
CA ILE A 574 21.99 13.43 -4.15
C ILE A 574 23.49 13.53 -4.39
N PRO A 575 24.34 12.74 -3.68
CA PRO A 575 25.79 12.93 -3.70
C PRO A 575 26.47 12.41 -4.97
N ALA A 576 25.89 11.38 -5.63
CA ALA A 576 26.53 10.69 -6.75
C ALA A 576 25.49 10.04 -7.69
N GLY A 577 25.94 9.54 -8.85
CA GLY A 577 25.11 8.85 -9.84
C GLY A 577 24.38 9.80 -10.79
N ALA A 578 23.43 9.26 -11.57
CA ALA A 578 22.73 9.96 -12.64
C ALA A 578 21.86 11.13 -12.18
N SER A 579 21.50 11.19 -10.90
CA SER A 579 20.75 12.31 -10.31
C SER A 579 21.61 13.18 -9.37
N LYS A 580 22.95 13.10 -9.48
CA LYS A 580 23.88 13.89 -8.65
C LYS A 580 23.52 15.37 -8.63
N GLY A 581 23.54 15.97 -7.44
CA GLY A 581 23.26 17.40 -7.21
C GLY A 581 21.77 17.75 -7.14
N SER A 582 20.86 16.82 -7.47
CA SER A 582 19.42 17.05 -7.45
C SER A 582 18.87 17.06 -6.02
N ARG A 583 17.94 17.98 -5.78
CA ARG A 583 17.10 18.07 -4.57
C ARG A 583 15.80 18.79 -4.90
N VAL A 584 14.84 18.78 -4.02
CA VAL A 584 13.59 19.54 -4.14
C VAL A 584 13.72 20.82 -3.30
N LYS A 585 13.96 21.96 -3.94
CA LYS A 585 13.99 23.25 -3.21
C LYS A 585 12.61 23.52 -2.62
N ARG A 586 12.55 24.14 -1.44
CA ARG A 586 11.25 24.47 -0.79
C ARG A 586 10.36 25.30 -1.70
N ALA A 587 10.93 26.33 -2.37
CA ALA A 587 10.17 27.16 -3.31
C ALA A 587 9.62 26.38 -4.51
N GLU A 588 10.31 25.33 -4.97
CA GLU A 588 9.81 24.45 -6.04
C GLU A 588 8.61 23.63 -5.55
N LEU A 589 8.67 23.07 -4.33
CA LEU A 589 7.54 22.34 -3.75
C LEU A 589 6.34 23.26 -3.53
N GLU A 590 6.55 24.46 -2.97
CA GLU A 590 5.47 25.42 -2.75
C GLU A 590 4.78 25.83 -4.06
N LYS A 591 5.55 26.03 -5.13
CA LYS A 591 5.00 26.28 -6.46
C LYS A 591 4.14 25.10 -6.94
N MET A 592 4.69 23.88 -6.89
CA MET A 592 3.98 22.67 -7.32
C MET A 592 2.69 22.44 -6.50
N LEU A 593 2.71 22.66 -5.18
CA LEU A 593 1.55 22.57 -4.31
C LEU A 593 0.47 23.60 -4.68
N SER A 594 0.84 24.85 -4.94
CA SER A 594 -0.12 25.88 -5.36
C SER A 594 -0.77 25.56 -6.71
N GLU A 595 0.01 25.11 -7.70
CA GLU A 595 -0.50 24.62 -8.99
C GLU A 595 -1.45 23.42 -8.79
N TYR A 596 -1.09 22.48 -7.93
CA TYR A 596 -1.89 21.29 -7.62
C TYR A 596 -3.21 21.65 -6.95
N TYR A 597 -3.18 22.50 -5.91
CA TYR A 597 -4.40 22.96 -5.23
C TYR A 597 -5.34 23.72 -6.16
N GLN A 598 -4.80 24.55 -7.03
CA GLN A 598 -5.60 25.22 -8.06
C GLN A 598 -6.24 24.19 -9.01
N ALA A 599 -5.48 23.20 -9.49
CA ALA A 599 -6.01 22.15 -10.37
C ALA A 599 -7.07 21.27 -9.67
N ARG A 600 -6.94 21.07 -8.36
CA ARG A 600 -7.91 20.35 -7.52
C ARG A 600 -9.16 21.17 -7.16
N GLY A 601 -9.11 22.50 -7.28
CA GLY A 601 -10.13 23.40 -6.76
C GLY A 601 -10.13 23.42 -5.23
N TRP A 602 -8.94 23.41 -4.62
CA TRP A 602 -8.73 23.55 -3.18
C TRP A 602 -8.27 24.97 -2.84
N SER A 603 -8.42 25.35 -1.58
CA SER A 603 -7.89 26.61 -1.06
C SER A 603 -6.36 26.59 -1.00
N GLU A 604 -5.75 27.77 -0.73
CA GLU A 604 -4.31 27.88 -0.48
C GLU A 604 -3.81 27.01 0.69
N ASP A 605 -4.69 26.66 1.63
CA ASP A 605 -4.39 25.76 2.75
C ASP A 605 -4.57 24.27 2.41
N GLY A 606 -4.85 23.95 1.14
CA GLY A 606 -5.05 22.58 0.69
C GLY A 606 -6.39 21.96 1.15
N ILE A 607 -7.40 22.79 1.41
CA ILE A 607 -8.75 22.36 1.82
C ILE A 607 -9.66 22.36 0.59
N PRO A 608 -10.39 21.27 0.28
CA PRO A 608 -11.37 21.26 -0.80
C PRO A 608 -12.40 22.39 -0.62
N THR A 609 -12.60 23.21 -1.66
CA THR A 609 -13.58 24.31 -1.57
C THR A 609 -15.03 23.79 -1.61
N LYS A 610 -15.98 24.58 -1.08
CA LYS A 610 -17.42 24.28 -1.15
C LYS A 610 -17.87 24.08 -2.60
N ALA A 611 -17.45 24.96 -3.51
CA ALA A 611 -17.78 24.86 -4.93
C ALA A 611 -17.31 23.53 -5.53
N LYS A 612 -16.07 23.10 -5.23
CA LYS A 612 -15.52 21.81 -5.69
C LYS A 612 -16.31 20.64 -5.13
N LEU A 613 -16.59 20.61 -3.83
CA LEU A 613 -17.31 19.50 -3.20
C LEU A 613 -18.74 19.38 -3.70
N VAL A 614 -19.44 20.50 -3.89
CA VAL A 614 -20.80 20.50 -4.50
C VAL A 614 -20.75 19.99 -5.94
N ALA A 615 -19.78 20.44 -6.74
CA ALA A 615 -19.59 19.95 -8.11
C ALA A 615 -19.28 18.44 -8.17
N LEU A 616 -18.69 17.89 -7.13
CA LEU A 616 -18.42 16.47 -6.96
C LEU A 616 -19.54 15.68 -6.26
N ASP A 617 -20.74 16.27 -6.12
CA ASP A 617 -21.87 15.64 -5.43
C ASP A 617 -21.54 15.24 -3.98
N LEU A 618 -20.86 16.13 -3.25
CA LEU A 618 -20.46 15.98 -1.84
C LEU A 618 -20.86 17.23 -0.99
N PRO A 619 -22.11 17.76 -1.11
CA PRO A 619 -22.50 18.98 -0.41
C PRO A 619 -22.42 18.82 1.12
N GLU A 620 -22.79 17.67 1.65
CA GLU A 620 -22.75 17.34 3.07
C GLU A 620 -21.31 17.34 3.64
N VAL A 621 -20.32 17.02 2.82
CA VAL A 621 -18.89 17.06 3.21
C VAL A 621 -18.44 18.52 3.33
N ALA A 622 -18.89 19.38 2.42
CA ALA A 622 -18.56 20.81 2.44
C ALA A 622 -19.04 21.50 3.74
N GLU A 623 -20.23 21.13 4.22
CA GLU A 623 -20.77 21.65 5.47
C GLU A 623 -19.95 21.18 6.69
N GLU A 624 -19.57 19.90 6.72
CA GLU A 624 -18.86 19.29 7.85
C GLU A 624 -17.42 19.81 8.04
N ILE A 625 -16.66 20.07 6.95
CA ILE A 625 -15.27 20.55 7.05
C ILE A 625 -15.15 22.08 7.11
N GLY A 626 -16.29 22.81 7.09
CA GLY A 626 -16.29 24.27 7.10
C GLY A 626 -15.61 24.84 5.84
N ALA A 627 -15.78 24.18 4.69
CA ALA A 627 -15.17 24.60 3.43
C ALA A 627 -15.58 26.05 3.11
N GLY A 628 -14.62 26.96 3.06
CA GLY A 628 -14.83 28.36 2.64
C GLY A 628 -15.33 28.46 1.20
N HIS A 629 -15.74 29.66 0.82
CA HIS A 629 -16.24 29.98 -0.53
C HIS A 629 -15.20 29.81 -1.61
#